data_982fd52c61acff6b8ccdb1824eb8a22e
#
_entry.id   982fd52c61acff6b8ccdb1824eb8a22e
#
_cell.length_a   1.000
_cell.length_b   1.000
_cell.length_c   1.000
_cell.angle_alpha   90.00
_cell.angle_beta   90.00
_cell.angle_gamma   90.00
#
_symmetry.space_group_name_H-M   'P 1'
#
loop_
_entity.id
_entity.type
_entity.pdbx_description
1 polymer ?
#
loop_
_entity_poly.entity_id
_entity_poly.type
_entity_poly.pdbx_seq_one_letter_code
_entity_poly.pdbx_strand_id
1 'polypeptide(L)' 'MSSGRVIDLQGPQGNAFALMAYADDFLRQMGRRDEFNAMRTNMMSGDYDNLIRIFEENFGDYVDLVNKPGEVFDE' A
#
# COMPACT_ATOMS: atom_id res chain seq x y z
N MET A 1 -13.31 14.21 5.45
CA MET A 1 -13.77 13.55 4.33
C MET A 1 -12.82 12.49 3.90
N SER A 2 -13.27 11.36 3.68
CA SER A 2 -12.39 10.30 3.34
C SER A 2 -11.82 10.50 1.97
N SER A 3 -10.74 9.84 1.67
CA SER A 3 -10.06 10.06 0.44
C SER A 3 -10.85 9.54 -0.73
N GLY A 4 -11.60 8.51 -0.53
CA GLY A 4 -12.34 7.93 -1.63
C GLY A 4 -11.52 7.14 -2.60
N ARG A 5 -10.24 6.96 -2.35
CA ARG A 5 -9.41 6.19 -3.26
C ARG A 5 -9.46 4.71 -2.90
N VAL A 6 -9.61 3.88 -3.92
CA VAL A 6 -9.66 2.43 -3.72
C VAL A 6 -8.63 1.80 -4.66
N ILE A 7 -7.88 0.86 -4.14
CA ILE A 7 -6.92 0.11 -4.94
C ILE A 7 -7.33 -1.35 -4.90
N ASP A 8 -7.59 -1.92 -6.07
CA ASP A 8 -7.99 -3.30 -6.20
C ASP A 8 -6.74 -4.15 -6.36
N LEU A 9 -6.46 -4.96 -5.36
CA LEU A 9 -5.22 -5.75 -5.38
C LEU A 9 -5.27 -6.93 -6.33
N GLN A 10 -6.44 -7.20 -6.92
CA GLN A 10 -6.55 -8.19 -7.98
C GLN A 10 -6.44 -7.56 -9.36
N GLY A 11 -6.37 -6.24 -9.44
CA GLY A 11 -6.28 -5.53 -10.69
C GLY A 11 -4.85 -5.19 -11.06
N PRO A 12 -4.68 -4.38 -12.09
CA PRO A 12 -3.33 -4.03 -12.57
C PRO A 12 -2.48 -3.29 -11.55
N GLN A 13 -3.12 -2.65 -10.57
CA GLN A 13 -2.40 -1.89 -9.57
C GLN A 13 -2.06 -2.73 -8.35
N GLY A 14 -2.37 -4.01 -8.36
CA GLY A 14 -2.15 -4.85 -7.20
C GLY A 14 -0.81 -5.53 -7.22
N ASN A 15 0.26 -4.78 -7.38
CA ASN A 15 1.59 -5.36 -7.34
C ASN A 15 2.52 -4.46 -6.55
N ALA A 16 3.68 -5.00 -6.21
CA ALA A 16 4.61 -4.30 -5.33
C ALA A 16 5.08 -2.98 -5.91
N PHE A 17 5.32 -2.95 -7.21
CA PHE A 17 5.81 -1.72 -7.82
C PHE A 17 4.75 -0.63 -7.79
N ALA A 18 3.51 -0.98 -8.08
CA ALA A 18 2.44 0.02 -8.04
C ALA A 18 2.22 0.54 -6.63
N LEU A 19 2.23 -0.36 -5.64
CA LEU A 19 2.00 0.07 -4.26
C LEU A 19 3.15 0.94 -3.77
N MET A 20 4.38 0.65 -4.17
CA MET A 20 5.49 1.50 -3.78
C MET A 20 5.42 2.87 -4.46
N ALA A 21 4.93 2.94 -5.68
CA ALA A 21 4.74 4.22 -6.34
C ALA A 21 3.68 5.05 -5.61
N TYR A 22 2.60 4.41 -5.17
CA TYR A 22 1.60 5.11 -4.38
C TYR A 22 2.18 5.59 -3.05
N ALA A 23 2.98 4.75 -2.40
CA ALA A 23 3.59 5.14 -1.13
C ALA A 23 4.47 6.37 -1.30
N ASP A 24 5.28 6.38 -2.35
CA ASP A 24 6.13 7.52 -2.64
C ASP A 24 5.29 8.78 -2.84
N ASP A 25 4.22 8.67 -3.60
CA ASP A 25 3.37 9.80 -3.89
C ASP A 25 2.69 10.31 -2.63
N PHE A 26 2.17 9.41 -1.80
CA PHE A 26 1.53 9.81 -0.55
C PHE A 26 2.51 10.50 0.39
N LEU A 27 3.70 9.95 0.54
CA LEU A 27 4.69 10.56 1.43
C LEU A 27 5.10 11.93 0.91
N ARG A 28 5.19 12.08 -0.41
CA ARG A 28 5.53 13.35 -0.99
C ARG A 28 4.44 14.38 -0.67
N GLN A 29 3.19 13.99 -0.78
CA GLN A 29 2.10 14.90 -0.49
C GLN A 29 2.01 15.24 0.99
N MET A 30 2.46 14.35 1.86
CA MET A 30 2.46 14.60 3.29
C MET A 30 3.67 15.38 3.76
N GLY A 31 4.62 15.65 2.86
CA GLY A 31 5.86 16.30 3.26
C GLY A 31 6.82 15.36 3.99
N ARG A 32 6.67 14.06 3.76
CA ARG A 32 7.47 13.06 4.46
C ARG A 32 8.24 12.18 3.47
N ARG A 33 8.61 12.76 2.34
CA ARG A 33 9.27 11.98 1.29
C ARG A 33 10.59 11.37 1.76
N ASP A 34 11.24 12.01 2.74
CA ASP A 34 12.49 11.50 3.26
C ASP A 34 12.30 10.17 4.01
N GLU A 35 11.08 9.77 4.31
CA GLU A 35 10.83 8.48 4.97
C GLU A 35 10.68 7.35 3.98
N PHE A 36 10.67 7.65 2.70
CA PHE A 36 10.36 6.62 1.70
C PHE A 36 11.39 5.51 1.66
N ASN A 37 12.67 5.85 1.77
CA ASN A 37 13.71 4.83 1.67
C ASN A 37 13.60 3.80 2.78
N ALA A 38 13.35 4.23 4.00
CA ALA A 38 13.20 3.31 5.11
C ALA A 38 11.94 2.47 4.94
N MET A 39 10.84 3.10 4.53
CA MET A 39 9.60 2.38 4.32
C MET A 39 9.75 1.35 3.21
N ARG A 40 10.39 1.73 2.11
CA ARG A 40 10.60 0.82 1.01
C ARG A 40 11.41 -0.40 1.44
N THR A 41 12.46 -0.17 2.22
CA THR A 41 13.26 -1.26 2.73
C THR A 41 12.42 -2.22 3.57
N ASN A 42 11.59 -1.68 4.44
CA ASN A 42 10.73 -2.52 5.26
C ASN A 42 9.71 -3.28 4.42
N MET A 43 9.13 -2.62 3.42
CA MET A 43 8.14 -3.27 2.58
C MET A 43 8.75 -4.39 1.76
N MET A 44 10.01 -4.24 1.38
CA MET A 44 10.67 -5.24 0.57
C MET A 44 11.35 -6.32 1.40
N SER A 45 11.33 -6.20 2.72
CA SER A 45 12.05 -7.14 3.56
C SER A 45 11.29 -8.44 3.79
N GLY A 46 10.05 -8.52 3.36
CA GLY A 46 9.26 -9.73 3.51
C GLY A 46 8.50 -10.03 2.24
N ASP A 47 7.38 -10.72 2.38
CA ASP A 47 6.59 -11.07 1.21
C ASP A 47 5.56 -9.98 0.90
N TYR A 48 4.69 -10.28 -0.03
CA TYR A 48 3.68 -9.32 -0.47
C TYR A 48 2.71 -8.99 0.65
N ASP A 49 2.37 -9.96 1.49
CA ASP A 49 1.49 -9.71 2.64
C ASP A 49 2.12 -8.70 3.59
N ASN A 50 3.42 -8.81 3.81
CA ASN A 50 4.12 -7.86 4.64
C ASN A 50 4.07 -6.46 4.04
N LEU A 51 4.24 -6.37 2.74
CA LEU A 51 4.18 -5.08 2.05
C LEU A 51 2.80 -4.45 2.20
N ILE A 52 1.75 -5.22 2.02
CA ILE A 52 0.39 -4.74 2.16
C ILE A 52 0.14 -4.26 3.58
N ARG A 53 0.61 -5.00 4.57
CA ARG A 53 0.39 -4.63 5.96
C ARG A 53 1.05 -3.29 6.27
N ILE A 54 2.29 -3.11 5.82
CA ILE A 54 2.99 -1.86 6.07
C ILE A 54 2.29 -0.71 5.35
N PHE A 55 1.86 -0.95 4.13
CA PHE A 55 1.15 0.07 3.36
C PHE A 55 -0.12 0.51 4.10
N GLU A 56 -0.88 -0.45 4.61
CA GLU A 56 -2.11 -0.12 5.31
C GLU A 56 -1.85 0.58 6.64
N GLU A 57 -0.79 0.20 7.33
CA GLU A 57 -0.47 0.87 8.59
C GLU A 57 -0.18 2.34 8.39
N ASN A 58 0.38 2.68 7.25
CA ASN A 58 0.77 4.05 6.99
C ASN A 58 -0.27 4.85 6.21
N PHE A 59 -1.03 4.20 5.35
CA PHE A 59 -1.92 4.92 4.44
C PHE A 59 -3.35 4.42 4.47
N GLY A 60 -3.68 3.53 5.40
CA GLY A 60 -5.02 2.96 5.43
C GLY A 60 -6.12 3.97 5.67
N ASP A 61 -5.79 5.11 6.25
CA ASP A 61 -6.78 6.15 6.46
C ASP A 61 -7.07 6.94 5.19
N TYR A 62 -6.23 6.79 4.17
CA TYR A 62 -6.34 7.58 2.96
C TYR A 62 -6.77 6.77 1.75
N VAL A 63 -6.64 5.45 1.82
CA VAL A 63 -6.94 4.61 0.68
C VAL A 63 -7.40 3.26 1.18
N ASP A 64 -8.36 2.66 0.48
CA ASP A 64 -8.86 1.34 0.81
C ASP A 64 -8.23 0.31 -0.13
N LEU A 65 -7.66 -0.73 0.44
CA LEU A 65 -7.17 -1.85 -0.35
C LEU A 65 -8.24 -2.94 -0.33
N VAL A 66 -8.67 -3.36 -1.49
CA VAL A 66 -9.73 -4.36 -1.59
C VAL A 66 -9.18 -5.60 -2.30
N ASN A 67 -9.84 -6.72 -2.10
CA ASN A 67 -9.46 -7.99 -2.72
C ASN A 67 -8.04 -8.41 -2.33
N LYS A 68 -7.74 -8.32 -1.04
CA LYS A 68 -6.42 -8.69 -0.56
C LYS A 68 -6.18 -10.17 -0.78
N PRO A 69 -4.92 -10.57 -0.93
CA PRO A 69 -4.62 -11.99 -1.06
C PRO A 69 -5.14 -12.76 0.14
N GLY A 70 -5.78 -13.85 -0.13
CA GLY A 70 -6.30 -14.69 0.93
C GLY A 70 -7.71 -14.39 1.36
N GLU A 71 -8.19 -13.16 1.12
CA GLU A 71 -9.53 -12.83 1.53
C GLU A 71 -10.56 -13.47 0.64
N VAL A 72 -10.22 -13.63 -0.62
CA VAL A 72 -11.20 -14.11 -1.57
C VAL A 72 -11.51 -15.57 -1.40
N PHE A 73 -10.70 -16.28 -0.64
CA PHE A 73 -10.93 -17.65 -0.49
C PHE A 73 -11.70 -18.06 0.71
N ASP A 74 -12.09 -17.15 1.49
CA ASP A 74 -12.77 -17.49 2.58
C ASP A 74 -14.07 -17.77 2.25
N GLU A 75 -14.57 -18.67 2.31
CA GLU A 75 -15.83 -18.84 2.02
C GLU A 75 -16.39 -19.84 2.68
#